data_9a70036ff89cc24a9ecd89d297e25e38
#
_entry.id   9a70036ff89cc24a9ecd89d297e25e38
#
_cell.length_a   1.000
_cell.length_b   1.000
_cell.length_c   1.000
_cell.angle_alpha   90.00
_cell.angle_beta   90.00
_cell.angle_gamma   90.00
#
_symmetry.space_group_name_H-M   'P 1'
#
loop_
_entity.id
_entity.type
_entity.pdbx_description
1 polymer ?
#
loop_
_entity_poly.entity_id
_entity_poly.type
_entity_poly.pdbx_seq_one_letter_code
_entity_poly.pdbx_strand_id
1 'polypeptide(L)'
;PQTGEVLAMVSRPAFNPNLFAGGISTQNWNVLNNNPYHPMDNKAITGEYPPGSTFKIVTGTAALAEHKVTPQEKIFDAGHHWIIPKTNAGGEALGWINFQEAMAHSDNVYFYEMGNRLGVDALERYARMFGLGARTGIDLPYEAEGLAPNRKYKADNYEDGEWYLSETFDAAIGQGFNLVTPLQAAMVMGEIAANGKRYQPHLVQRIVDVNGNTVREFQPKLLSELDVSPSVIRNVQEGLHSVTKIGTAAGVFAGFPIDIAGKTGTAENSQGRDHGWFVAYGPYVNPNIVVAVIVEQGGFGSMSAVPIGRRIMEAAFRLDRAPQNAGKK
;
A
#
# COMPACT_ATOMS: atom_id res chain seq x y z
N PRO A 1 1.89 13.45 2.94
CA PRO A 1 1.75 13.16 1.51
C PRO A 1 2.20 14.30 0.60
N GLN A 2 2.14 15.57 1.05
CA GLN A 2 2.48 16.73 0.22
C GLN A 2 3.97 17.11 0.23
N THR A 3 4.78 16.47 1.07
CA THR A 3 6.21 16.80 1.22
C THR A 3 7.14 15.64 0.83
N GLY A 4 6.67 14.39 0.95
CA GLY A 4 7.51 13.21 0.81
C GLY A 4 8.33 12.85 2.05
N GLU A 5 8.20 13.60 3.15
CA GLU A 5 8.92 13.32 4.38
C GLU A 5 8.53 11.97 4.98
N VAL A 6 9.52 11.12 5.24
CA VAL A 6 9.35 9.83 5.92
C VAL A 6 9.56 10.05 7.41
N LEU A 7 8.46 10.08 8.17
CA LEU A 7 8.48 10.36 9.62
C LEU A 7 8.86 9.15 10.47
N ALA A 8 8.59 7.95 9.97
CA ALA A 8 8.95 6.69 10.62
C ALA A 8 9.13 5.59 9.58
N MET A 9 10.16 4.77 9.76
CA MET A 9 10.43 3.58 8.96
C MET A 9 10.89 2.47 9.89
N VAL A 10 10.12 1.38 9.97
CA VAL A 10 10.34 0.33 10.98
C VAL A 10 10.25 -1.04 10.34
N SER A 11 11.30 -1.85 10.52
CA SER A 11 11.32 -3.27 10.19
C SER A 11 11.45 -4.11 11.47
N ARG A 12 10.70 -5.21 11.56
CA ARG A 12 10.74 -6.15 12.70
C ARG A 12 10.89 -7.59 12.21
N PRO A 13 11.59 -8.47 12.97
CA PRO A 13 12.41 -8.13 14.13
C PRO A 13 13.55 -7.17 13.74
N ALA A 14 14.02 -6.38 14.70
CA ALA A 14 15.18 -5.50 14.53
C ALA A 14 16.38 -6.05 15.27
N PHE A 15 17.55 -5.50 15.03
CA PHE A 15 18.78 -5.83 15.76
C PHE A 15 19.24 -4.66 16.65
N ASN A 16 20.11 -4.96 17.61
CA ASN A 16 20.76 -3.92 18.40
C ASN A 16 21.98 -3.37 17.64
N PRO A 17 21.97 -2.12 17.15
CA PRO A 17 23.09 -1.55 16.39
C PRO A 17 24.38 -1.41 17.24
N ASN A 18 24.28 -1.36 18.56
CA ASN A 18 25.45 -1.31 19.43
C ASN A 18 26.34 -2.56 19.35
N LEU A 19 25.82 -3.68 18.82
CA LEU A 19 26.62 -4.87 18.55
C LEU A 19 27.74 -4.62 17.52
N PHE A 20 27.62 -3.58 16.72
CA PHE A 20 28.58 -3.18 15.70
C PHE A 20 29.57 -2.11 16.19
N ALA A 21 29.33 -1.51 17.35
CA ALA A 21 30.21 -0.50 17.93
C ALA A 21 31.57 -1.13 18.32
N GLY A 22 32.63 -0.74 17.62
CA GLY A 22 33.98 -1.32 17.83
C GLY A 22 34.21 -2.70 17.20
N GLY A 23 33.34 -3.14 16.33
CA GLY A 23 33.35 -4.44 15.66
C GLY A 23 32.38 -5.45 16.27
N ILE A 24 31.77 -6.28 15.43
CA ILE A 24 30.85 -7.33 15.88
C ILE A 24 31.61 -8.65 16.13
N SER A 25 31.27 -9.35 17.20
CA SER A 25 31.82 -10.70 17.45
C SER A 25 31.26 -11.70 16.43
N THR A 26 32.05 -12.73 16.10
CA THR A 26 31.64 -13.83 15.22
C THR A 26 30.32 -14.48 15.69
N GLN A 27 30.17 -14.65 17.01
CA GLN A 27 28.95 -15.21 17.59
C GLN A 27 27.72 -14.35 17.31
N ASN A 28 27.77 -13.04 17.57
CA ASN A 28 26.68 -12.12 17.33
C ASN A 28 26.37 -11.98 15.83
N TRP A 29 27.42 -11.95 14.98
CA TRP A 29 27.26 -11.95 13.53
C TRP A 29 26.48 -13.19 13.05
N ASN A 30 26.88 -14.39 13.49
CA ASN A 30 26.21 -15.63 13.11
C ASN A 30 24.74 -15.66 13.56
N VAL A 31 24.43 -15.15 14.76
CA VAL A 31 23.04 -15.04 15.24
C VAL A 31 22.20 -14.13 14.34
N LEU A 32 22.73 -12.99 13.92
CA LEU A 32 22.00 -12.07 13.05
C LEU A 32 21.89 -12.58 11.61
N ASN A 33 23.01 -13.07 11.06
CA ASN A 33 23.10 -13.50 9.66
C ASN A 33 22.30 -14.77 9.37
N ASN A 34 22.21 -15.69 10.33
CA ASN A 34 21.46 -16.93 10.20
C ASN A 34 20.01 -16.84 10.72
N ASN A 35 19.55 -15.65 11.12
CA ASN A 35 18.20 -15.47 11.60
C ASN A 35 17.22 -15.54 10.42
N PRO A 36 16.23 -16.47 10.42
CA PRO A 36 15.30 -16.64 9.31
C PRO A 36 14.37 -15.44 9.08
N TYR A 37 14.30 -14.52 10.03
CA TYR A 37 13.51 -13.29 9.91
C TYR A 37 14.31 -12.08 9.38
N HIS A 38 15.58 -12.27 9.03
CA HIS A 38 16.45 -11.24 8.44
C HIS A 38 16.39 -9.89 9.16
N PRO A 39 16.79 -9.81 10.45
CA PRO A 39 16.61 -8.59 11.26
C PRO A 39 17.48 -7.41 10.81
N MET A 40 18.46 -7.62 9.94
CA MET A 40 19.32 -6.58 9.39
C MET A 40 18.75 -5.92 8.12
N ASP A 41 17.71 -6.52 7.51
CA ASP A 41 17.12 -5.97 6.29
C ASP A 41 16.20 -4.81 6.61
N ASN A 42 16.32 -3.74 5.84
CA ASN A 42 15.34 -2.67 5.83
C ASN A 42 14.17 -3.05 4.92
N LYS A 43 13.30 -3.94 5.42
CA LYS A 43 12.17 -4.49 4.65
C LYS A 43 11.23 -3.43 4.10
N ALA A 44 11.25 -2.21 4.66
CA ALA A 44 10.40 -1.13 4.16
C ALA A 44 10.76 -0.69 2.73
N ILE A 45 12.02 -0.90 2.31
CA ILE A 45 12.52 -0.51 0.99
C ILE A 45 13.15 -1.66 0.19
N THR A 46 13.50 -2.79 0.86
CA THR A 46 14.12 -3.95 0.19
C THR A 46 13.18 -5.15 0.11
N GLY A 47 12.16 -5.23 0.95
CA GLY A 47 11.18 -6.30 0.93
C GLY A 47 10.19 -6.11 -0.21
N GLU A 48 10.09 -7.09 -1.08
CA GLU A 48 9.18 -7.09 -2.23
C GLU A 48 8.07 -8.11 -2.00
N TYR A 49 6.84 -7.64 -1.96
CA TYR A 49 5.68 -8.46 -1.62
C TYR A 49 4.54 -8.23 -2.61
N PRO A 50 3.72 -9.25 -2.90
CA PRO A 50 2.46 -9.00 -3.60
C PRO A 50 1.62 -8.00 -2.79
N PRO A 51 1.12 -6.92 -3.41
CA PRO A 51 0.34 -5.92 -2.70
C PRO A 51 -1.07 -6.39 -2.31
N GLY A 52 -1.53 -7.48 -2.93
CA GLY A 52 -2.90 -7.94 -2.76
C GLY A 52 -3.90 -6.82 -3.03
N SER A 53 -5.00 -6.82 -2.33
CA SER A 53 -6.09 -5.86 -2.56
C SER A 53 -5.71 -4.37 -2.38
N THR A 54 -4.50 -4.03 -1.94
CA THR A 54 -4.05 -2.62 -1.97
C THR A 54 -3.83 -2.13 -3.40
N PHE A 55 -3.52 -3.03 -4.34
CA PHE A 55 -3.39 -2.72 -5.76
C PHE A 55 -4.73 -2.30 -6.42
N LYS A 56 -5.87 -2.62 -5.81
CA LYS A 56 -7.19 -2.18 -6.29
C LYS A 56 -7.33 -0.65 -6.36
N ILE A 57 -6.47 0.09 -5.67
CA ILE A 57 -6.34 1.55 -5.84
C ILE A 57 -5.91 1.87 -7.27
N VAL A 58 -4.90 1.17 -7.78
CA VAL A 58 -4.40 1.32 -9.16
C VAL A 58 -5.43 0.86 -10.17
N THR A 59 -5.96 -0.35 -10.00
CA THR A 59 -6.97 -0.94 -10.89
C THR A 59 -8.24 -0.09 -10.95
N GLY A 60 -8.72 0.39 -9.79
CA GLY A 60 -9.90 1.23 -9.71
C GLY A 60 -9.70 2.60 -10.37
N THR A 61 -8.53 3.21 -10.15
CA THR A 61 -8.17 4.47 -10.82
C THR A 61 -8.14 4.28 -12.34
N ALA A 62 -7.50 3.21 -12.81
CA ALA A 62 -7.44 2.87 -14.23
C ALA A 62 -8.83 2.66 -14.83
N ALA A 63 -9.68 1.87 -14.17
CA ALA A 63 -11.01 1.54 -14.69
C ALA A 63 -11.92 2.79 -14.82
N LEU A 64 -11.87 3.69 -13.85
CA LEU A 64 -12.60 4.94 -13.89
C LEU A 64 -12.02 5.91 -14.94
N ALA A 65 -10.70 6.04 -15.02
CA ALA A 65 -10.02 6.95 -15.96
C ALA A 65 -10.20 6.52 -17.43
N GLU A 66 -10.15 5.21 -17.69
CA GLU A 66 -10.38 4.63 -19.04
C GLU A 66 -11.87 4.46 -19.38
N HIS A 67 -12.77 5.00 -18.54
CA HIS A 67 -14.23 4.88 -18.73
C HIS A 67 -14.71 3.43 -18.90
N LYS A 68 -14.00 2.46 -18.27
CA LYS A 68 -14.40 1.05 -18.29
C LYS A 68 -15.55 0.75 -17.34
N VAL A 69 -15.80 1.66 -16.41
CA VAL A 69 -16.90 1.63 -15.45
C VAL A 69 -17.25 3.06 -15.03
N THR A 70 -18.50 3.28 -14.67
CA THR A 70 -18.91 4.50 -13.95
C THR A 70 -19.01 4.22 -12.45
N PRO A 71 -18.84 5.22 -11.57
CA PRO A 71 -18.95 5.00 -10.12
C PRO A 71 -20.28 4.38 -9.66
N GLN A 72 -21.36 4.62 -10.42
CA GLN A 72 -22.72 4.16 -10.11
C GLN A 72 -23.06 2.81 -10.76
N GLU A 73 -22.29 2.37 -11.76
CA GLU A 73 -22.53 1.09 -12.43
C GLU A 73 -22.44 -0.04 -11.43
N LYS A 74 -23.47 -0.88 -11.43
CA LYS A 74 -23.50 -2.07 -10.56
C LYS A 74 -23.10 -3.31 -11.35
N ILE A 75 -22.27 -4.12 -10.74
CA ILE A 75 -21.85 -5.44 -11.21
C ILE A 75 -22.37 -6.46 -10.22
N PHE A 76 -22.86 -7.60 -10.74
CA PHE A 76 -23.37 -8.65 -9.90
C PHE A 76 -22.25 -9.56 -9.45
N ASP A 77 -22.00 -9.58 -8.14
CA ASP A 77 -21.11 -10.53 -7.50
C ASP A 77 -21.89 -11.76 -7.00
N ALA A 78 -21.66 -12.91 -7.66
CA ALA A 78 -22.20 -14.20 -7.30
C ALA A 78 -21.27 -15.01 -6.37
N GLY A 79 -20.21 -14.38 -5.81
CA GLY A 79 -19.14 -15.05 -5.08
C GLY A 79 -18.01 -15.57 -5.98
N HIS A 80 -18.21 -15.59 -7.28
CA HIS A 80 -17.23 -16.00 -8.29
C HIS A 80 -17.44 -15.24 -9.61
N HIS A 81 -16.37 -15.08 -10.38
CA HIS A 81 -16.44 -14.44 -11.70
C HIS A 81 -16.94 -15.44 -12.77
N TRP A 82 -17.78 -14.97 -13.69
CA TRP A 82 -18.50 -15.80 -14.67
C TRP A 82 -17.67 -16.31 -15.85
N ILE A 83 -16.52 -15.70 -16.14
CA ILE A 83 -15.61 -16.18 -17.22
C ILE A 83 -14.61 -17.17 -16.64
N ILE A 84 -13.95 -16.82 -15.55
CA ILE A 84 -12.99 -17.67 -14.84
C ILE A 84 -13.50 -17.74 -13.38
N PRO A 85 -13.78 -18.94 -12.83
CA PRO A 85 -14.42 -19.08 -11.52
C PRO A 85 -13.46 -18.77 -10.36
N LYS A 86 -12.80 -17.62 -10.40
CA LYS A 86 -12.05 -17.06 -9.28
C LYS A 86 -13.01 -16.39 -8.31
N THR A 87 -12.76 -16.53 -7.01
CA THR A 87 -13.70 -16.20 -5.94
C THR A 87 -13.24 -14.98 -5.12
N ASN A 88 -14.18 -14.46 -4.34
CA ASN A 88 -13.85 -13.55 -3.25
C ASN A 88 -13.04 -14.25 -2.15
N ALA A 89 -12.23 -13.49 -1.41
CA ALA A 89 -11.60 -13.97 -0.20
C ALA A 89 -12.70 -14.36 0.81
N GLY A 90 -12.76 -15.66 1.17
CA GLY A 90 -13.85 -16.19 2.02
C GLY A 90 -15.08 -16.69 1.27
N GLY A 91 -15.17 -16.50 -0.05
CA GLY A 91 -16.26 -17.05 -0.89
C GLY A 91 -17.60 -16.33 -0.73
N GLU A 92 -17.65 -15.17 -0.13
CA GLU A 92 -18.88 -14.37 0.05
C GLU A 92 -19.38 -13.82 -1.28
N ALA A 93 -20.71 -13.74 -1.44
CA ALA A 93 -21.39 -13.10 -2.57
C ALA A 93 -22.10 -11.83 -2.10
N LEU A 94 -21.76 -10.68 -2.68
CA LEU A 94 -22.29 -9.37 -2.28
C LEU A 94 -23.49 -8.92 -3.13
N GLY A 95 -23.85 -9.65 -4.19
CA GLY A 95 -24.93 -9.26 -5.09
C GLY A 95 -24.60 -8.06 -5.97
N TRP A 96 -25.55 -7.15 -6.18
CA TRP A 96 -25.35 -5.96 -7.01
C TRP A 96 -24.62 -4.86 -6.26
N ILE A 97 -23.36 -4.66 -6.58
CA ILE A 97 -22.46 -3.66 -5.95
C ILE A 97 -21.91 -2.66 -6.98
N ASN A 98 -21.72 -1.43 -6.55
CA ASN A 98 -21.07 -0.37 -7.30
C ASN A 98 -19.57 -0.24 -6.93
N PHE A 99 -18.87 0.72 -7.53
CA PHE A 99 -17.44 0.96 -7.30
C PHE A 99 -17.10 1.19 -5.82
N GLN A 100 -17.89 2.03 -5.14
CA GLN A 100 -17.65 2.39 -3.74
C GLN A 100 -17.83 1.18 -2.81
N GLU A 101 -18.90 0.39 -3.02
CA GLU A 101 -19.18 -0.83 -2.27
C GLU A 101 -18.10 -1.89 -2.51
N ALA A 102 -17.68 -2.06 -3.77
CA ALA A 102 -16.61 -2.99 -4.14
C ALA A 102 -15.26 -2.62 -3.50
N MET A 103 -14.93 -1.32 -3.45
CA MET A 103 -13.73 -0.84 -2.77
C MET A 103 -13.82 -1.06 -1.26
N ALA A 104 -14.97 -0.74 -0.63
CA ALA A 104 -15.22 -0.85 0.80
C ALA A 104 -15.05 -2.30 1.30
N HIS A 105 -15.70 -3.24 0.62
CA HIS A 105 -15.68 -4.66 0.97
C HIS A 105 -14.51 -5.43 0.36
N SER A 106 -13.70 -4.74 -0.46
CA SER A 106 -12.55 -5.35 -1.13
C SER A 106 -12.94 -6.52 -2.05
N ASP A 107 -14.07 -6.38 -2.76
CA ASP A 107 -14.62 -7.41 -3.62
C ASP A 107 -13.65 -7.79 -4.76
N ASN A 108 -13.35 -9.09 -4.90
CA ASN A 108 -12.46 -9.55 -5.96
C ASN A 108 -13.21 -9.69 -7.29
N VAL A 109 -14.45 -10.15 -7.28
CA VAL A 109 -15.24 -10.39 -8.51
C VAL A 109 -15.41 -9.11 -9.30
N TYR A 110 -15.73 -8.01 -8.62
CA TYR A 110 -15.77 -6.68 -9.23
C TYR A 110 -14.43 -6.31 -9.88
N PHE A 111 -13.32 -6.49 -9.16
CA PHE A 111 -11.99 -6.11 -9.67
C PHE A 111 -11.43 -7.09 -10.69
N TYR A 112 -11.84 -8.36 -10.72
CA TYR A 112 -11.58 -9.27 -11.85
C TYR A 112 -12.25 -8.74 -13.11
N GLU A 113 -13.50 -8.28 -13.02
CA GLU A 113 -14.17 -7.66 -14.18
C GLU A 113 -13.48 -6.36 -14.61
N MET A 114 -12.98 -5.57 -13.68
CA MET A 114 -12.17 -4.39 -14.06
C MET A 114 -10.90 -4.81 -14.80
N GLY A 115 -10.21 -5.85 -14.34
CA GLY A 115 -9.07 -6.43 -15.04
C GLY A 115 -9.43 -6.95 -16.43
N ASN A 116 -10.57 -7.64 -16.56
CA ASN A 116 -11.11 -8.12 -17.83
C ASN A 116 -11.34 -6.97 -18.84
N ARG A 117 -11.93 -5.86 -18.39
CA ARG A 117 -12.22 -4.69 -19.24
C ARG A 117 -10.97 -3.87 -19.60
N LEU A 118 -9.97 -3.85 -18.73
CA LEU A 118 -8.73 -3.07 -18.90
C LEU A 118 -7.68 -3.83 -19.71
N GLY A 119 -7.49 -5.11 -19.42
CA GLY A 119 -6.32 -5.88 -19.88
C GLY A 119 -5.03 -5.52 -19.12
N VAL A 120 -4.03 -6.39 -19.24
CA VAL A 120 -2.76 -6.23 -18.51
C VAL A 120 -1.98 -4.98 -18.92
N ASP A 121 -2.03 -4.60 -20.20
CA ASP A 121 -1.25 -3.47 -20.70
C ASP A 121 -1.72 -2.14 -20.10
N ALA A 122 -3.03 -2.00 -19.82
CA ALA A 122 -3.55 -0.86 -19.08
C ALA A 122 -3.17 -0.94 -17.59
N LEU A 123 -3.24 -2.13 -16.98
CA LEU A 123 -2.81 -2.32 -15.59
C LEU A 123 -1.32 -1.96 -15.42
N GLU A 124 -0.45 -2.42 -16.31
CA GLU A 124 0.98 -2.04 -16.32
C GLU A 124 1.14 -0.52 -16.44
N ARG A 125 0.48 0.10 -17.41
CA ARG A 125 0.59 1.55 -17.62
C ARG A 125 0.24 2.35 -16.36
N TYR A 126 -0.88 2.03 -15.72
CA TYR A 126 -1.29 2.72 -14.49
C TYR A 126 -0.40 2.36 -13.30
N ALA A 127 0.06 1.12 -13.15
CA ALA A 127 1.04 0.76 -12.14
C ALA A 127 2.31 1.62 -12.25
N ARG A 128 2.83 1.80 -13.47
CA ARG A 128 3.98 2.67 -13.73
C ARG A 128 3.69 4.15 -13.51
N MET A 129 2.49 4.62 -13.84
CA MET A 129 2.05 5.99 -13.51
C MET A 129 2.10 6.25 -12.01
N PHE A 130 1.71 5.28 -11.19
CA PHE A 130 1.87 5.30 -9.72
C PHE A 130 3.32 5.04 -9.24
N GLY A 131 4.27 4.85 -10.16
CA GLY A 131 5.68 4.62 -9.86
C GLY A 131 6.04 3.20 -9.41
N LEU A 132 5.14 2.23 -9.59
CA LEU A 132 5.44 0.83 -9.31
C LEU A 132 6.35 0.23 -10.38
N GLY A 133 7.18 -0.76 -9.99
CA GLY A 133 8.19 -1.35 -10.87
C GLY A 133 9.39 -0.44 -11.13
N ALA A 134 9.64 0.54 -10.26
CA ALA A 134 10.80 1.43 -10.30
C ALA A 134 11.12 1.93 -8.87
N ARG A 135 12.38 2.30 -8.63
CA ARG A 135 12.81 2.90 -7.37
C ARG A 135 12.11 4.22 -7.11
N THR A 136 11.75 4.47 -5.85
CA THR A 136 11.11 5.73 -5.44
C THR A 136 12.08 6.90 -5.43
N GLY A 137 13.39 6.60 -5.32
CA GLY A 137 14.46 7.58 -5.21
C GLY A 137 14.61 8.14 -3.80
N ILE A 138 14.21 7.38 -2.77
CA ILE A 138 14.51 7.72 -1.38
C ILE A 138 16.01 7.87 -1.16
N ASP A 139 16.41 8.73 -0.23
CA ASP A 139 17.80 9.02 0.13
C ASP A 139 18.48 7.90 0.97
N LEU A 140 18.12 6.65 0.67
CA LEU A 140 18.71 5.44 1.27
C LEU A 140 19.25 4.49 0.19
N PRO A 141 20.32 3.75 0.48
CA PRO A 141 20.85 2.74 -0.44
C PRO A 141 19.99 1.46 -0.47
N TYR A 142 20.20 0.64 -1.50
CA TYR A 142 19.67 -0.71 -1.65
C TYR A 142 18.14 -0.79 -1.78
N GLU A 143 17.52 0.25 -2.33
CA GLU A 143 16.09 0.24 -2.62
C GLU A 143 15.77 -0.77 -3.73
N ALA A 144 14.76 -1.62 -3.52
CA ALA A 144 14.23 -2.54 -4.52
C ALA A 144 13.26 -1.82 -5.48
N GLU A 145 13.16 -2.32 -6.70
CA GLU A 145 12.33 -1.72 -7.74
C GLU A 145 10.88 -2.20 -7.73
N GLY A 146 10.63 -3.38 -7.14
CA GLY A 146 9.36 -4.05 -7.27
C GLY A 146 9.13 -4.56 -8.70
N LEU A 147 7.91 -5.02 -8.97
CA LEU A 147 7.50 -5.50 -10.28
C LEU A 147 6.08 -5.03 -10.59
N ALA A 148 5.92 -4.28 -11.67
CA ALA A 148 4.62 -4.03 -12.29
C ALA A 148 4.24 -5.19 -13.21
N PRO A 149 2.95 -5.61 -13.25
CA PRO A 149 2.53 -6.74 -14.08
C PRO A 149 2.71 -6.40 -15.56
N ASN A 150 3.44 -7.23 -16.30
CA ASN A 150 3.64 -6.99 -17.73
C ASN A 150 3.96 -8.26 -18.50
N ARG A 151 3.55 -8.27 -19.78
CA ARG A 151 3.78 -9.38 -20.72
C ARG A 151 5.25 -9.65 -20.97
N LYS A 152 6.06 -8.58 -21.06
CA LYS A 152 7.50 -8.71 -21.36
C LYS A 152 8.21 -9.49 -20.24
N TYR A 153 7.91 -9.20 -18.98
CA TYR A 153 8.49 -9.93 -17.86
C TYR A 153 8.19 -11.43 -17.96
N LYS A 154 6.94 -11.79 -18.27
CA LYS A 154 6.58 -13.21 -18.46
C LYS A 154 7.30 -13.83 -19.65
N ALA A 155 7.32 -13.17 -20.80
CA ALA A 155 7.99 -13.66 -21.99
C ALA A 155 9.50 -13.87 -21.78
N ASP A 156 10.15 -13.02 -21.00
CA ASP A 156 11.59 -13.09 -20.73
C ASP A 156 11.97 -14.13 -19.65
N ASN A 157 11.05 -14.52 -18.76
CA ASN A 157 11.38 -15.30 -17.56
C ASN A 157 10.67 -16.66 -17.47
N TYR A 158 9.71 -16.97 -18.36
CA TYR A 158 8.92 -18.20 -18.34
C TYR A 158 8.93 -18.88 -19.72
N GLU A 159 8.99 -20.21 -19.74
CA GLU A 159 9.10 -21.00 -20.99
C GLU A 159 7.92 -20.79 -21.95
N ASP A 160 6.69 -20.71 -21.42
CA ASP A 160 5.51 -20.49 -22.25
C ASP A 160 5.36 -19.05 -22.75
N GLY A 161 5.97 -18.09 -22.06
CA GLY A 161 6.00 -16.67 -22.43
C GLY A 161 4.66 -15.99 -22.70
N GLU A 162 3.57 -16.74 -22.79
CA GLU A 162 2.23 -16.26 -23.12
C GLU A 162 1.49 -15.73 -21.89
N TRP A 163 0.81 -14.59 -22.06
CA TRP A 163 0.01 -13.98 -21.00
C TRP A 163 -1.44 -14.45 -21.08
N TYR A 164 -1.94 -15.06 -20.00
CA TYR A 164 -3.31 -15.55 -19.91
C TYR A 164 -4.25 -14.59 -19.20
N LEU A 165 -5.55 -14.69 -19.53
CA LEU A 165 -6.58 -13.85 -18.89
C LEU A 165 -6.62 -14.08 -17.36
N SER A 166 -6.37 -15.31 -16.88
CA SER A 166 -6.30 -15.61 -15.45
C SER A 166 -5.23 -14.81 -14.73
N GLU A 167 -4.10 -14.53 -15.39
CA GLU A 167 -3.01 -13.71 -14.84
C GLU A 167 -3.38 -12.22 -14.81
N THR A 168 -4.19 -11.78 -15.79
CA THR A 168 -4.78 -10.42 -15.73
C THR A 168 -5.71 -10.27 -14.53
N PHE A 169 -6.49 -11.30 -14.20
CA PHE A 169 -7.36 -11.30 -13.02
C PHE A 169 -6.52 -11.22 -11.73
N ASP A 170 -5.48 -12.04 -11.63
CA ASP A 170 -4.56 -11.98 -10.50
C ASP A 170 -3.89 -10.61 -10.38
N ALA A 171 -3.40 -10.08 -11.50
CA ALA A 171 -2.78 -8.77 -11.53
C ALA A 171 -3.74 -7.66 -11.09
N ALA A 172 -5.02 -7.72 -11.49
CA ALA A 172 -6.02 -6.70 -11.14
C ALA A 172 -6.31 -6.59 -9.64
N ILE A 173 -6.05 -7.65 -8.88
CA ILE A 173 -6.18 -7.68 -7.40
C ILE A 173 -4.84 -7.68 -6.67
N GLY A 174 -3.74 -7.41 -7.38
CA GLY A 174 -2.41 -7.28 -6.79
C GLY A 174 -1.73 -8.61 -6.45
N GLN A 175 -2.08 -9.67 -7.16
CA GLN A 175 -1.45 -10.99 -7.09
C GLN A 175 -0.64 -11.27 -8.37
N GLY A 176 -0.13 -12.49 -8.51
CA GLY A 176 0.66 -12.89 -9.67
C GLY A 176 1.98 -12.13 -9.77
N PHE A 177 2.20 -11.44 -10.87
CA PHE A 177 3.48 -10.74 -11.16
C PHE A 177 3.56 -9.32 -10.54
N ASN A 178 2.76 -9.01 -9.53
CA ASN A 178 2.88 -7.76 -8.79
C ASN A 178 3.80 -7.91 -7.58
N LEU A 179 4.84 -7.09 -7.48
CA LEU A 179 5.67 -6.97 -6.29
C LEU A 179 5.88 -5.49 -5.95
N VAL A 180 5.65 -5.13 -4.69
CA VAL A 180 5.85 -3.77 -4.19
C VAL A 180 6.59 -3.76 -2.87
N THR A 181 7.35 -2.71 -2.61
CA THR A 181 7.87 -2.45 -1.27
C THR A 181 6.82 -1.73 -0.41
N PRO A 182 6.90 -1.83 0.93
CA PRO A 182 6.04 -1.04 1.82
C PRO A 182 6.10 0.46 1.54
N LEU A 183 7.25 1.00 1.16
CA LEU A 183 7.39 2.39 0.78
C LEU A 183 6.60 2.71 -0.50
N GLN A 184 6.69 1.86 -1.53
CA GLN A 184 5.90 2.04 -2.75
C GLN A 184 4.39 1.98 -2.46
N ALA A 185 3.94 1.07 -1.61
CA ALA A 185 2.53 1.01 -1.20
C ALA A 185 2.08 2.29 -0.48
N ALA A 186 2.95 2.85 0.38
CA ALA A 186 2.70 4.15 1.02
C ALA A 186 2.64 5.28 -0.01
N MET A 187 3.49 5.26 -1.03
CA MET A 187 3.50 6.29 -2.07
C MET A 187 2.24 6.25 -2.94
N VAL A 188 1.75 5.08 -3.33
CA VAL A 188 0.47 4.94 -4.04
C VAL A 188 -0.67 5.58 -3.25
N MET A 189 -0.76 5.28 -1.96
CA MET A 189 -1.77 5.88 -1.07
C MET A 189 -1.55 7.39 -0.90
N GLY A 190 -0.29 7.83 -0.80
CA GLY A 190 0.11 9.23 -0.67
C GLY A 190 -0.24 10.05 -1.91
N GLU A 191 -0.10 9.49 -3.10
CA GLU A 191 -0.44 10.12 -4.36
C GLU A 191 -1.96 10.38 -4.48
N ILE A 192 -2.79 9.42 -4.07
CA ILE A 192 -4.25 9.63 -3.96
C ILE A 192 -4.59 10.69 -2.90
N ALA A 193 -3.93 10.63 -1.73
CA ALA A 193 -4.12 11.62 -0.65
C ALA A 193 -3.70 13.04 -1.09
N ALA A 194 -2.70 13.16 -1.94
CA ALA A 194 -2.20 14.43 -2.48
C ALA A 194 -2.87 14.85 -3.81
N ASN A 195 -4.07 14.34 -4.07
CA ASN A 195 -4.86 14.64 -5.28
C ASN A 195 -4.11 14.34 -6.59
N GLY A 196 -3.41 13.22 -6.64
CA GLY A 196 -2.68 12.73 -7.80
C GLY A 196 -1.22 13.18 -7.87
N LYS A 197 -0.71 13.91 -6.89
CA LYS A 197 0.68 14.39 -6.85
C LYS A 197 1.57 13.43 -6.10
N ARG A 198 2.66 12.97 -6.74
CA ARG A 198 3.66 12.10 -6.14
C ARG A 198 4.93 12.85 -5.82
N TYR A 199 5.29 12.87 -4.54
CA TYR A 199 6.51 13.52 -4.05
C TYR A 199 7.60 12.50 -3.78
N GLN A 200 8.87 12.88 -4.01
CA GLN A 200 10.02 12.03 -3.70
C GLN A 200 10.11 11.81 -2.20
N PRO A 201 10.16 10.54 -1.73
CA PRO A 201 10.35 10.26 -0.32
C PRO A 201 11.76 10.64 0.13
N HIS A 202 11.89 11.21 1.34
CA HIS A 202 13.19 11.56 1.91
C HIS A 202 13.15 11.52 3.45
N LEU A 203 14.32 11.26 4.05
CA LEU A 203 14.51 11.23 5.51
C LEU A 203 15.18 12.50 6.00
N VAL A 204 16.05 13.10 5.18
CA VAL A 204 16.81 14.28 5.56
C VAL A 204 16.02 15.53 5.24
N GLN A 205 15.62 16.27 6.28
CA GLN A 205 14.96 17.56 6.13
C GLN A 205 15.99 18.70 5.96
N ARG A 206 17.05 18.72 6.80
CA ARG A 206 18.07 19.77 6.76
C ARG A 206 19.41 19.29 7.32
N ILE A 207 20.46 19.91 6.89
CA ILE A 207 21.83 19.78 7.43
C ILE A 207 22.16 21.08 8.16
N VAL A 208 22.65 20.98 9.38
CA VAL A 208 23.06 22.12 10.19
C VAL A 208 24.55 22.04 10.53
N ASP A 209 25.20 23.20 10.73
CA ASP A 209 26.57 23.29 11.23
C ASP A 209 26.63 23.05 12.75
N VAL A 210 27.85 23.12 13.31
CA VAL A 210 28.08 22.91 14.75
C VAL A 210 27.44 24.00 15.63
N ASN A 211 27.06 25.13 15.06
CA ASN A 211 26.41 26.24 15.74
C ASN A 211 24.88 26.20 15.60
N GLY A 212 24.34 25.20 14.87
CA GLY A 212 22.91 25.06 14.60
C GLY A 212 22.39 25.86 13.41
N ASN A 213 23.25 26.52 12.64
CA ASN A 213 22.83 27.24 11.44
C ASN A 213 22.54 26.25 10.31
N THR A 214 21.47 26.48 9.57
CA THR A 214 21.12 25.65 8.42
C THR A 214 22.13 25.85 7.29
N VAL A 215 22.86 24.78 6.96
CA VAL A 215 23.78 24.72 5.82
C VAL A 215 23.02 24.37 4.54
N ARG A 216 22.07 23.45 4.63
CA ARG A 216 21.22 23.00 3.51
C ARG A 216 19.87 22.56 4.03
N GLU A 217 18.83 22.95 3.33
CA GLU A 217 17.45 22.48 3.56
C GLU A 217 16.92 21.79 2.29
N PHE A 218 16.22 20.67 2.47
CA PHE A 218 15.63 19.92 1.38
C PHE A 218 14.16 20.31 1.22
N GLN A 219 13.81 20.74 0.03
CA GLN A 219 12.45 21.14 -0.31
C GLN A 219 11.69 19.94 -0.89
N PRO A 220 10.36 19.85 -0.70
CA PRO A 220 9.54 18.85 -1.34
C PRO A 220 9.77 18.79 -2.85
N LYS A 221 10.05 17.61 -3.39
CA LYS A 221 10.28 17.43 -4.82
C LYS A 221 9.13 16.65 -5.43
N LEU A 222 8.33 17.32 -6.26
CA LEU A 222 7.30 16.67 -7.07
C LEU A 222 7.98 15.80 -8.15
N LEU A 223 7.62 14.52 -8.19
CA LEU A 223 8.11 13.55 -9.19
C LEU A 223 7.17 13.48 -10.40
N SER A 224 5.87 13.41 -10.15
CA SER A 224 4.84 13.29 -11.17
C SER A 224 3.48 13.73 -10.65
N GLU A 225 2.54 13.89 -11.55
CA GLU A 225 1.12 14.05 -11.26
C GLU A 225 0.36 13.07 -12.16
N LEU A 226 -0.64 12.37 -11.59
CA LEU A 226 -1.48 11.43 -12.33
C LEU A 226 -2.26 12.19 -13.41
N ASP A 227 -2.14 11.76 -14.65
CA ASP A 227 -2.92 12.28 -15.77
C ASP A 227 -4.33 11.65 -15.77
N VAL A 228 -5.12 12.02 -14.77
CA VAL A 228 -6.51 11.59 -14.61
C VAL A 228 -7.37 12.75 -14.12
N SER A 229 -8.67 12.71 -14.42
CA SER A 229 -9.56 13.80 -13.99
C SER A 229 -9.68 13.87 -12.46
N PRO A 230 -9.84 15.06 -11.88
CA PRO A 230 -10.07 15.22 -10.44
C PRO A 230 -11.29 14.44 -9.91
N SER A 231 -12.27 14.15 -10.75
CA SER A 231 -13.42 13.32 -10.39
C SER A 231 -13.04 11.85 -10.17
N VAL A 232 -12.09 11.31 -10.94
CA VAL A 232 -11.55 9.97 -10.75
C VAL A 232 -10.89 9.87 -9.38
N ILE A 233 -10.00 10.82 -9.04
CA ILE A 233 -9.34 10.84 -7.74
C ILE A 233 -10.37 10.89 -6.60
N ARG A 234 -11.37 11.78 -6.68
CA ARG A 234 -12.43 11.87 -5.65
C ARG A 234 -13.19 10.57 -5.47
N ASN A 235 -13.60 9.90 -6.57
CA ASN A 235 -14.30 8.61 -6.46
C ASN A 235 -13.43 7.52 -5.78
N VAL A 236 -12.13 7.50 -6.09
CA VAL A 236 -11.19 6.58 -5.40
C VAL A 236 -11.06 6.94 -3.93
N GLN A 237 -10.92 8.23 -3.59
CA GLN A 237 -10.87 8.70 -2.19
C GLN A 237 -12.13 8.33 -1.41
N GLU A 238 -13.32 8.48 -2.01
CA GLU A 238 -14.61 8.10 -1.41
C GLU A 238 -14.68 6.58 -1.18
N GLY A 239 -14.25 5.78 -2.15
CA GLY A 239 -14.14 4.33 -2.00
C GLY A 239 -13.21 3.94 -0.83
N LEU A 240 -12.03 4.56 -0.73
CA LEU A 240 -11.08 4.33 0.35
C LEU A 240 -11.60 4.79 1.73
N HIS A 241 -12.36 5.89 1.78
CA HIS A 241 -13.02 6.34 3.00
C HIS A 241 -14.06 5.33 3.46
N SER A 242 -14.82 4.74 2.54
CA SER A 242 -15.83 3.72 2.85
C SER A 242 -15.25 2.46 3.47
N VAL A 243 -13.98 2.10 3.19
CA VAL A 243 -13.30 0.95 3.81
C VAL A 243 -13.28 1.04 5.34
N THR A 244 -13.09 2.26 5.89
CA THR A 244 -13.03 2.48 7.34
C THR A 244 -14.39 2.79 7.96
N LYS A 245 -15.42 3.07 7.13
CA LYS A 245 -16.77 3.39 7.60
C LYS A 245 -17.73 2.20 7.60
N ILE A 246 -17.73 1.45 6.50
CA ILE A 246 -18.68 0.34 6.28
C ILE A 246 -17.99 -0.94 5.80
N GLY A 247 -16.69 -0.88 5.48
CA GLY A 247 -15.94 -1.95 4.85
C GLY A 247 -15.04 -2.73 5.80
N THR A 248 -13.99 -3.30 5.22
CA THR A 248 -13.09 -4.28 5.86
C THR A 248 -12.28 -3.74 7.05
N ALA A 249 -12.20 -2.43 7.26
CA ALA A 249 -11.54 -1.82 8.42
C ALA A 249 -12.54 -1.15 9.39
N ALA A 250 -13.84 -1.14 9.10
CA ALA A 250 -14.85 -0.39 9.86
C ALA A 250 -14.87 -0.76 11.34
N GLY A 251 -14.82 -2.05 11.67
CA GLY A 251 -14.85 -2.52 13.07
C GLY A 251 -13.67 -1.99 13.90
N VAL A 252 -12.47 -1.95 13.29
CA VAL A 252 -11.27 -1.46 13.98
C VAL A 252 -11.30 0.07 14.12
N PHE A 253 -11.81 0.81 13.13
CA PHE A 253 -11.90 2.28 13.17
C PHE A 253 -13.20 2.81 13.81
N ALA A 254 -14.08 1.94 14.31
CA ALA A 254 -15.25 2.37 15.06
C ALA A 254 -14.86 3.28 16.24
N GLY A 255 -15.50 4.46 16.32
CA GLY A 255 -15.22 5.45 17.36
C GLY A 255 -13.88 6.20 17.23
N PHE A 256 -13.13 6.00 16.12
CA PHE A 256 -11.93 6.80 15.87
C PHE A 256 -12.33 8.26 15.57
N PRO A 257 -11.74 9.27 16.25
CA PRO A 257 -12.27 10.64 16.22
C PRO A 257 -11.91 11.42 14.94
N ILE A 258 -11.10 10.83 14.07
CA ILE A 258 -10.63 11.43 12.83
C ILE A 258 -11.04 10.54 11.67
N ASP A 259 -11.59 11.11 10.61
CA ASP A 259 -11.93 10.37 9.42
C ASP A 259 -10.66 9.92 8.68
N ILE A 260 -10.57 8.62 8.43
CA ILE A 260 -9.45 7.95 7.78
C ILE A 260 -9.94 7.30 6.49
N ALA A 261 -9.16 7.42 5.43
CA ALA A 261 -9.32 6.62 4.23
C ALA A 261 -8.23 5.55 4.18
N GLY A 262 -8.55 4.34 3.76
CA GLY A 262 -7.57 3.26 3.74
C GLY A 262 -7.96 2.09 2.85
N LYS A 263 -7.07 1.13 2.72
CA LYS A 263 -7.31 -0.12 2.00
C LYS A 263 -6.61 -1.27 2.72
N THR A 264 -7.36 -2.31 3.00
CA THR A 264 -6.82 -3.58 3.48
C THR A 264 -6.33 -4.41 2.32
N GLY A 265 -5.33 -5.24 2.55
CA GLY A 265 -4.86 -6.25 1.62
C GLY A 265 -4.61 -7.57 2.33
N THR A 266 -4.77 -8.64 1.58
CA THR A 266 -4.34 -9.99 1.95
C THR A 266 -3.64 -10.53 0.72
N ALA A 267 -2.37 -10.87 0.85
CA ALA A 267 -1.56 -11.34 -0.25
C ALA A 267 -1.18 -12.80 -0.02
N GLU A 268 -1.51 -13.66 -0.97
CA GLU A 268 -1.16 -15.07 -0.91
C GLU A 268 0.35 -15.27 -0.79
N ASN A 269 0.74 -16.26 0.00
CA ASN A 269 2.12 -16.62 0.23
C ASN A 269 2.27 -18.14 0.09
N SER A 270 3.03 -18.58 -0.92
CA SER A 270 3.29 -20.01 -1.19
C SER A 270 4.08 -20.71 -0.08
N GLN A 271 4.74 -19.95 0.81
CA GLN A 271 5.60 -20.49 1.87
C GLN A 271 4.95 -20.49 3.27
N GLY A 272 3.67 -20.11 3.37
CA GLY A 272 3.02 -20.05 4.67
C GLY A 272 1.66 -19.35 4.63
N ARG A 273 1.31 -18.70 5.74
CA ARG A 273 0.08 -17.90 5.82
C ARG A 273 0.23 -16.64 4.98
N ASP A 274 -0.88 -16.10 4.50
CA ASP A 274 -0.93 -14.87 3.73
C ASP A 274 -0.29 -13.68 4.46
N HIS A 275 0.20 -12.71 3.71
CA HIS A 275 0.65 -11.44 4.23
C HIS A 275 -0.52 -10.49 4.42
N GLY A 276 -0.63 -9.88 5.60
CA GLY A 276 -1.65 -8.87 5.88
C GLY A 276 -1.15 -7.46 5.57
N TRP A 277 -1.92 -6.70 4.77
CA TRP A 277 -1.61 -5.32 4.41
C TRP A 277 -2.66 -4.33 4.92
N PHE A 278 -2.20 -3.15 5.25
CA PHE A 278 -3.03 -1.96 5.42
C PHE A 278 -2.29 -0.71 4.97
N VAL A 279 -2.88 0.04 4.06
CA VAL A 279 -2.41 1.37 3.66
C VAL A 279 -3.52 2.37 3.92
N ALA A 280 -3.17 3.54 4.47
CA ALA A 280 -4.17 4.53 4.87
C ALA A 280 -3.60 5.94 4.88
N TYR A 281 -4.47 6.92 4.76
CA TYR A 281 -4.14 8.32 5.02
C TYR A 281 -5.18 8.99 5.91
N GLY A 282 -4.76 10.03 6.56
CA GLY A 282 -5.63 10.86 7.40
C GLY A 282 -5.08 12.26 7.65
N PRO A 283 -5.96 13.19 8.08
CA PRO A 283 -7.41 13.12 7.99
C PRO A 283 -7.90 12.91 6.55
N TYR A 284 -9.14 12.39 6.35
CA TYR A 284 -9.72 12.24 5.01
C TYR A 284 -9.77 13.57 4.26
N VAL A 285 -10.17 14.63 4.95
CA VAL A 285 -10.11 16.00 4.45
C VAL A 285 -8.81 16.64 4.91
N ASN A 286 -8.06 17.24 3.98
CA ASN A 286 -6.71 17.81 4.21
C ASN A 286 -5.72 16.80 4.81
N PRO A 287 -5.39 15.72 4.08
CA PRO A 287 -4.49 14.67 4.54
C PRO A 287 -3.12 15.22 4.91
N ASN A 288 -2.55 14.76 6.01
CA ASN A 288 -1.21 15.14 6.44
C ASN A 288 -0.32 13.94 6.83
N ILE A 289 -0.90 12.75 6.95
CA ILE A 289 -0.17 11.51 7.25
C ILE A 289 -0.59 10.39 6.31
N VAL A 290 0.37 9.55 5.94
CA VAL A 290 0.16 8.27 5.24
C VAL A 290 0.82 7.17 6.04
N VAL A 291 0.17 6.03 6.13
CA VAL A 291 0.69 4.84 6.83
C VAL A 291 0.60 3.65 5.89
N ALA A 292 1.68 2.87 5.80
CA ALA A 292 1.67 1.54 5.20
C ALA A 292 2.17 0.51 6.22
N VAL A 293 1.45 -0.57 6.36
CA VAL A 293 1.78 -1.67 7.27
C VAL A 293 1.68 -2.97 6.51
N ILE A 294 2.72 -3.79 6.60
CA ILE A 294 2.67 -5.20 6.22
C ILE A 294 2.98 -6.05 7.45
N VAL A 295 2.26 -7.15 7.59
CA VAL A 295 2.54 -8.21 8.57
C VAL A 295 2.80 -9.49 7.79
N GLU A 296 4.07 -9.87 7.69
CA GLU A 296 4.47 -11.12 7.03
C GLU A 296 3.76 -12.30 7.71
N GLN A 297 3.12 -13.17 6.91
CA GLN A 297 2.38 -14.34 7.38
C GLN A 297 1.30 -14.02 8.44
N GLY A 298 0.79 -12.79 8.44
CA GLY A 298 -0.20 -12.29 9.39
C GLY A 298 -1.65 -12.73 9.11
N GLY A 299 -1.90 -13.38 7.98
CA GLY A 299 -3.23 -13.69 7.51
C GLY A 299 -3.97 -12.44 7.02
N PHE A 300 -5.27 -12.35 7.28
CA PHE A 300 -6.08 -11.22 6.83
C PHE A 300 -5.54 -9.87 7.34
N GLY A 301 -5.37 -8.92 6.41
CA GLY A 301 -4.91 -7.57 6.75
C GLY A 301 -5.82 -6.83 7.73
N SER A 302 -7.13 -7.09 7.67
CA SER A 302 -8.10 -6.54 8.62
C SER A 302 -7.84 -6.97 10.07
N MET A 303 -7.26 -8.15 10.29
CA MET A 303 -6.98 -8.71 11.61
C MET A 303 -5.57 -8.39 12.11
N SER A 304 -4.59 -8.27 11.21
CA SER A 304 -3.17 -8.12 11.57
C SER A 304 -2.66 -6.69 11.35
N ALA A 305 -2.80 -6.15 10.15
CA ALA A 305 -2.22 -4.86 9.77
C ALA A 305 -3.08 -3.65 10.18
N VAL A 306 -4.42 -3.75 10.08
CA VAL A 306 -5.33 -2.63 10.42
C VAL A 306 -5.20 -2.19 11.89
N PRO A 307 -5.15 -3.08 12.90
CA PRO A 307 -4.95 -2.66 14.29
C PRO A 307 -3.63 -1.92 14.52
N ILE A 308 -2.56 -2.34 13.83
CA ILE A 308 -1.27 -1.66 13.90
C ILE A 308 -1.38 -0.28 13.25
N GLY A 309 -1.97 -0.19 12.05
CA GLY A 309 -2.19 1.07 11.35
C GLY A 309 -3.00 2.07 12.17
N ARG A 310 -4.06 1.61 12.85
CA ARG A 310 -4.83 2.43 13.79
C ARG A 310 -3.96 3.00 14.89
N ARG A 311 -3.13 2.16 15.55
CA ARG A 311 -2.24 2.62 16.63
C ARG A 311 -1.20 3.64 16.14
N ILE A 312 -0.68 3.46 14.93
CA ILE A 312 0.22 4.45 14.32
C ILE A 312 -0.52 5.78 14.10
N MET A 313 -1.76 5.74 13.61
CA MET A 313 -2.59 6.93 13.44
C MET A 313 -2.92 7.61 14.79
N GLU A 314 -3.21 6.83 15.84
CA GLU A 314 -3.41 7.33 17.21
C GLU A 314 -2.19 8.12 17.68
N ALA A 315 -0.99 7.56 17.51
CA ALA A 315 0.26 8.23 17.87
C ALA A 315 0.52 9.48 17.02
N ALA A 316 0.33 9.39 15.70
CA ALA A 316 0.55 10.50 14.76
C ALA A 316 -0.36 11.70 15.09
N PHE A 317 -1.59 11.45 15.46
CA PHE A 317 -2.56 12.49 15.88
C PHE A 317 -2.53 12.80 17.38
N ARG A 318 -1.59 12.20 18.14
CA ARG A 318 -1.43 12.38 19.60
C ARG A 318 -2.67 11.99 20.43
N LEU A 319 -3.47 11.06 19.92
CA LEU A 319 -4.68 10.57 20.62
C LEU A 319 -4.35 9.58 21.75
N ASP A 320 -3.14 9.02 21.74
CA ASP A 320 -2.58 8.12 22.73
C ASP A 320 -2.07 8.82 24.00
N ARG A 321 -1.98 10.17 23.98
CA ARG A 321 -1.62 10.96 25.15
C ARG A 321 -2.86 11.20 25.99
N ALA A 322 -2.90 10.64 27.20
CA ALA A 322 -3.89 11.01 28.20
C ALA A 322 -3.92 12.54 28.33
N PRO A 323 -5.09 13.19 28.53
CA PRO A 323 -5.15 14.62 28.78
C PRO A 323 -4.26 14.91 29.98
N GLN A 324 -3.13 15.61 29.76
CA GLN A 324 -2.30 16.09 30.85
C GLN A 324 -3.21 16.96 31.70
N ASN A 325 -3.51 16.52 32.93
CA ASN A 325 -4.35 17.11 33.94
C ASN A 325 -4.58 18.62 33.75
N ALA A 326 -5.68 19.00 33.15
CA ALA A 326 -6.29 20.29 33.38
C ALA A 326 -6.95 20.20 34.76
N GLY A 327 -6.24 20.63 35.80
CA GLY A 327 -6.85 20.78 37.11
C GLY A 327 -6.01 20.26 38.27
N LYS A 328 -4.98 21.00 38.65
CA LYS A 328 -4.72 21.28 40.07
C LYS A 328 -4.64 22.80 40.20
N LYS A 329 -5.74 23.39 40.51
CA LYS A 329 -5.81 24.63 41.32
C LYS A 329 -6.18 24.22 42.73
#